data_7ca7fba9fdd0e02ee5fee27f0f509bfe
#
_entry.id   7ca7fba9fdd0e02ee5fee27f0f509bfe
#
_cell.length_a   1.000
_cell.length_b   1.000
_cell.length_c   1.000
_cell.angle_alpha   90.00
_cell.angle_beta   90.00
_cell.angle_gamma   90.00
#
_symmetry.space_group_name_H-M   'P 1'
#
loop_
_entity.id
_entity.type
_entity.pdbx_description
1 polymer ?
#
loop_
_entity_poly.entity_id
_entity_poly.type
_entity_poly.pdbx_seq_one_letter_code
_entity_poly.pdbx_strand_id
1 'polypeptide(L)'
;IKYKNFDLSMQWYGTFGNDVFNYPTTFLYSGVQDVNVVKGALNEVWSPENTGATYPRLTQVDRNGNYQRASDLFIEDASYLRLRNIQLGYNLKVPGFKKSRVYISGQNLLTITNYSGFDPEVAAGGNVINDFGIDYARNPVTKTFLFGLNLTL
;
A
#
# COMPACT_ATOMS: atom_id res chain seq x y z
N ILE A 1 -9.39 -23.69 -7.86
CA ILE A 1 -9.05 -25.11 -7.60
C ILE A 1 -10.24 -25.76 -6.91
N LYS A 2 -10.59 -26.99 -7.32
CA LYS A 2 -11.65 -27.78 -6.65
C LYS A 2 -11.08 -29.14 -6.26
N TYR A 3 -11.36 -29.56 -5.05
CA TYR A 3 -10.99 -30.88 -4.56
C TYR A 3 -12.08 -31.44 -3.65
N LYS A 4 -12.74 -32.53 -4.08
CA LYS A 4 -13.93 -33.09 -3.38
C LYS A 4 -15.00 -32.01 -3.17
N ASN A 5 -15.33 -31.71 -1.91
CA ASN A 5 -16.31 -30.70 -1.53
C ASN A 5 -15.71 -29.30 -1.31
N PHE A 6 -14.39 -29.18 -1.38
CA PHE A 6 -13.71 -27.88 -1.22
C PHE A 6 -13.54 -27.16 -2.55
N ASP A 7 -13.66 -25.86 -2.53
CA ASP A 7 -13.25 -24.97 -3.59
C ASP A 7 -12.41 -23.81 -3.04
N LEU A 8 -11.33 -23.53 -3.75
CA LEU A 8 -10.43 -22.40 -3.45
C LEU A 8 -10.35 -21.52 -4.69
N SER A 9 -10.59 -20.24 -4.49
CA SER A 9 -10.33 -19.19 -5.49
C SER A 9 -9.37 -18.15 -4.93
N MET A 10 -8.48 -17.65 -5.78
CA MET A 10 -7.57 -16.56 -5.47
C MET A 10 -7.53 -15.59 -6.63
N GLN A 11 -7.49 -14.30 -6.31
CA GLN A 11 -7.33 -13.24 -7.28
C GLN A 11 -6.12 -12.40 -6.88
N TRP A 12 -5.14 -12.39 -7.76
CA TRP A 12 -3.95 -11.56 -7.65
C TRP A 12 -4.06 -10.39 -8.61
N TYR A 13 -3.56 -9.26 -8.19
CA TYR A 13 -3.44 -8.06 -9.00
C TYR A 13 -2.11 -7.39 -8.70
N GLY A 14 -1.50 -6.77 -9.70
CA GLY A 14 -0.25 -6.05 -9.51
C GLY A 14 0.05 -5.13 -10.68
N THR A 15 0.94 -4.19 -10.43
CA THR A 15 1.52 -3.28 -11.40
C THR A 15 3.03 -3.32 -11.23
N PHE A 16 3.77 -3.26 -12.33
CA PHE A 16 5.23 -3.33 -12.30
C PHE A 16 5.81 -2.24 -13.19
N GLY A 17 6.94 -1.67 -12.74
CA GLY A 17 7.66 -0.63 -13.46
C GLY A 17 6.95 0.73 -13.44
N ASN A 18 6.20 1.01 -12.38
CA ASN A 18 5.60 2.32 -12.16
C ASN A 18 6.32 3.04 -11.03
N ASP A 19 6.74 4.26 -11.31
CA ASP A 19 7.34 5.16 -10.33
C ASP A 19 6.28 6.07 -9.71
N VAL A 20 6.47 6.39 -8.44
CA VAL A 20 5.59 7.27 -7.66
C VAL A 20 6.42 8.30 -6.93
N PHE A 21 5.98 9.56 -7.00
CA PHE A 21 6.50 10.61 -6.16
C PHE A 21 5.91 10.48 -4.75
N ASN A 22 6.73 10.07 -3.79
CA ASN A 22 6.34 9.91 -2.39
C ASN A 22 6.37 11.27 -1.68
N TYR A 23 5.27 12.04 -1.81
CA TYR A 23 5.20 13.39 -1.25
C TYR A 23 5.39 13.45 0.27
N PRO A 24 4.87 12.50 1.09
CA PRO A 24 5.15 12.44 2.52
C PRO A 24 6.63 12.48 2.88
N THR A 25 7.51 11.89 2.09
CA THR A 25 8.95 11.85 2.35
C THR A 25 9.56 13.25 2.36
N THR A 26 9.00 14.19 1.59
CA THR A 26 9.49 15.58 1.52
C THR A 26 9.40 16.31 2.85
N PHE A 27 8.49 15.94 3.74
CA PHE A 27 8.36 16.55 5.07
C PHE A 27 8.72 15.62 6.22
N LEU A 28 8.58 14.31 6.08
CA LEU A 28 8.93 13.34 7.13
C LEU A 28 10.43 13.28 7.44
N TYR A 29 11.28 13.67 6.49
CA TYR A 29 12.76 13.77 6.66
C TYR A 29 13.27 15.19 6.74
N SER A 30 12.41 16.20 6.58
CA SER A 30 12.86 17.60 6.48
C SER A 30 12.93 18.33 7.81
N GLY A 31 11.98 18.12 8.72
CA GLY A 31 11.74 18.96 9.88
C GLY A 31 11.06 20.30 9.55
N VAL A 32 10.68 20.53 8.29
CA VAL A 32 9.94 21.72 7.86
C VAL A 32 8.48 21.62 8.27
N GLN A 33 7.77 22.73 8.43
CA GLN A 33 6.32 22.81 8.71
C GLN A 33 5.89 22.27 10.09
N ASP A 34 6.79 22.22 11.07
CA ASP A 34 6.47 21.76 12.44
C ASP A 34 5.84 20.37 12.51
N VAL A 35 6.12 19.50 11.52
CA VAL A 35 5.69 18.10 11.51
C VAL A 35 6.74 17.20 12.17
N ASN A 36 6.28 16.11 12.77
CA ASN A 36 7.16 15.09 13.32
C ASN A 36 7.94 14.39 12.20
N VAL A 37 9.23 14.19 12.42
CA VAL A 37 10.07 13.38 11.54
C VAL A 37 9.92 11.88 11.87
N VAL A 38 10.26 11.02 10.91
CA VAL A 38 10.24 9.57 11.13
C VAL A 38 11.29 9.17 12.17
N LYS A 39 11.00 8.10 12.90
CA LYS A 39 11.95 7.50 13.82
C LYS A 39 13.17 7.01 13.03
N GLY A 40 14.34 7.48 13.42
CA GLY A 40 15.58 7.13 12.73
C GLY A 40 16.02 8.11 11.64
N ALA A 41 15.20 9.14 11.32
CA ALA A 41 15.58 10.17 10.35
C ALA A 41 16.98 10.73 10.58
N LEU A 42 17.41 10.90 11.83
CA LEU A 42 18.75 11.38 12.18
C LEU A 42 19.89 10.52 11.63
N ASN A 43 19.65 9.22 11.37
CA ASN A 43 20.64 8.32 10.79
C ASN A 43 20.68 8.40 9.25
N GLU A 44 19.67 8.99 8.63
CA GLU A 44 19.48 9.04 7.19
C GLU A 44 19.64 10.44 6.61
N VAL A 45 19.66 11.47 7.46
CA VAL A 45 19.87 12.86 7.06
C VAL A 45 21.32 13.27 7.21
N TRP A 46 21.74 14.21 6.38
CA TRP A 46 23.09 14.73 6.40
C TRP A 46 23.40 15.46 7.72
N SER A 47 24.57 15.17 8.28
CA SER A 47 25.20 15.91 9.35
C SER A 47 26.72 15.93 9.16
N PRO A 48 27.49 16.74 9.90
CA PRO A 48 28.95 16.68 9.84
C PRO A 48 29.54 15.29 10.17
N GLU A 49 28.81 14.51 10.98
CA GLU A 49 29.18 13.15 11.39
C GLU A 49 28.65 12.09 10.39
N ASN A 50 27.69 12.45 9.54
CA ASN A 50 27.06 11.58 8.55
C ASN A 50 27.01 12.25 7.17
N THR A 51 28.15 12.42 6.56
CA THR A 51 28.29 13.12 5.27
C THR A 51 27.83 12.28 4.06
N GLY A 52 27.66 10.98 4.22
CA GLY A 52 27.17 10.06 3.20
C GLY A 52 25.67 9.78 3.27
N ALA A 53 24.90 10.59 3.98
CA ALA A 53 23.47 10.43 4.16
C ALA A 53 22.68 10.58 2.86
N THR A 54 21.55 9.88 2.79
CA THR A 54 20.63 9.93 1.65
C THR A 54 19.88 11.24 1.56
N TYR A 55 19.40 11.75 2.70
CA TYR A 55 18.58 12.96 2.75
C TYR A 55 19.39 14.20 3.17
N PRO A 56 18.98 15.39 2.70
CA PRO A 56 19.55 16.65 3.16
C PRO A 56 19.43 16.84 4.66
N ARG A 57 20.15 17.81 5.21
CA ARG A 57 20.11 18.16 6.63
C ARG A 57 18.70 18.51 7.09
N LEU A 58 18.29 18.01 8.25
CA LEU A 58 17.08 18.48 8.94
C LEU A 58 17.12 19.98 9.17
N THR A 59 16.04 20.68 8.85
CA THR A 59 15.94 22.13 9.01
C THR A 59 14.47 22.54 9.19
N GLN A 60 14.22 23.49 10.07
CA GLN A 60 12.90 24.10 10.19
C GLN A 60 12.64 25.12 9.07
N VAL A 61 13.71 25.69 8.50
CA VAL A 61 13.62 26.67 7.42
C VAL A 61 14.47 26.19 6.25
N ASP A 62 13.81 25.66 5.21
CA ASP A 62 14.46 25.15 4.00
C ASP A 62 14.82 26.30 3.04
N ARG A 63 15.84 27.09 3.41
CA ARG A 63 16.28 28.24 2.58
C ARG A 63 16.78 27.82 1.20
N ASN A 64 17.29 26.62 1.05
CA ASN A 64 17.80 26.10 -0.22
C ASN A 64 16.71 25.43 -1.07
N GLY A 65 15.53 25.21 -0.50
CA GLY A 65 14.44 24.52 -1.16
C GLY A 65 14.72 23.04 -1.46
N ASN A 66 15.55 22.38 -0.65
CA ASN A 66 15.94 20.99 -0.88
C ASN A 66 14.77 20.01 -0.82
N TYR A 67 13.77 20.31 0.02
CA TYR A 67 12.57 19.50 0.22
C TYR A 67 11.34 20.02 -0.54
N GLN A 68 11.45 21.22 -1.13
CA GLN A 68 10.36 21.84 -1.88
C GLN A 68 10.48 21.65 -3.40
N ARG A 69 11.66 21.22 -3.86
CA ARG A 69 11.91 20.98 -5.30
C ARG A 69 11.55 19.53 -5.63
N ALA A 70 10.94 19.34 -6.79
CA ALA A 70 10.82 18.01 -7.37
C ALA A 70 12.23 17.42 -7.59
N SER A 71 12.46 16.23 -7.05
CA SER A 71 13.75 15.54 -7.13
C SER A 71 13.48 14.04 -7.24
N ASP A 72 14.36 13.34 -7.90
CA ASP A 72 14.41 11.88 -7.97
C ASP A 72 14.59 11.22 -6.59
N LEU A 73 15.13 11.98 -5.61
CA LEU A 73 15.23 11.55 -4.22
C LEU A 73 13.88 11.10 -3.61
N PHE A 74 12.78 11.63 -4.12
CA PHE A 74 11.43 11.35 -3.65
C PHE A 74 10.63 10.45 -4.59
N ILE A 75 11.27 9.95 -5.65
CA ILE A 75 10.66 9.03 -6.60
C ILE A 75 11.05 7.61 -6.21
N GLU A 76 10.04 6.77 -6.01
CA GLU A 76 10.21 5.38 -5.62
C GLU A 76 9.51 4.43 -6.59
N ASP A 77 10.08 3.24 -6.78
CA ASP A 77 9.40 2.14 -7.48
C ASP A 77 8.21 1.66 -6.64
N ALA A 78 7.02 1.89 -7.15
CA ALA A 78 5.75 1.46 -6.56
C ALA A 78 5.23 0.16 -7.18
N SER A 79 6.10 -0.66 -7.75
CA SER A 79 5.76 -2.01 -8.20
C SER A 79 5.20 -2.84 -7.04
N TYR A 80 4.11 -3.56 -7.30
CA TYR A 80 3.52 -4.41 -6.27
C TYR A 80 2.77 -5.61 -6.85
N LEU A 81 2.58 -6.62 -6.00
CA LEU A 81 1.69 -7.74 -6.21
C LEU A 81 0.79 -7.92 -4.97
N ARG A 82 -0.53 -7.90 -5.18
CA ARG A 82 -1.52 -7.96 -4.10
C ARG A 82 -2.46 -9.15 -4.26
N LEU A 83 -2.65 -9.90 -3.18
CA LEU A 83 -3.72 -10.88 -3.05
C LEU A 83 -5.02 -10.13 -2.73
N ARG A 84 -5.77 -9.76 -3.80
CA ARG A 84 -7.01 -8.99 -3.67
C ARG A 84 -8.13 -9.78 -3.05
N ASN A 85 -8.24 -11.05 -3.40
CA ASN A 85 -9.26 -11.92 -2.84
C ASN A 85 -8.73 -13.35 -2.73
N ILE A 86 -9.03 -13.98 -1.61
CA ILE A 86 -8.90 -15.42 -1.42
C ILE A 86 -10.19 -15.94 -0.80
N GLN A 87 -10.76 -16.99 -1.34
CA GLN A 87 -11.98 -17.60 -0.83
C GLN A 87 -11.84 -19.10 -0.78
N LEU A 88 -12.11 -19.66 0.39
CA LEU A 88 -12.22 -21.11 0.61
C LEU A 88 -13.68 -21.46 0.88
N GLY A 89 -14.25 -22.28 0.04
CA GLY A 89 -15.62 -22.77 0.14
C GLY A 89 -15.68 -24.26 0.44
N TYR A 90 -16.75 -24.68 1.08
CA TYR A 90 -17.07 -26.07 1.34
C TYR A 90 -18.55 -26.35 1.02
N ASN A 91 -18.78 -27.31 0.13
CA ASN A 91 -20.11 -27.73 -0.29
C ASN A 91 -20.64 -28.78 0.69
N LEU A 92 -21.77 -28.47 1.30
CA LEU A 92 -22.48 -29.32 2.25
C LEU A 92 -23.59 -30.10 1.53
N LYS A 93 -23.94 -31.25 2.06
CA LYS A 93 -25.18 -31.96 1.71
C LYS A 93 -26.15 -31.79 2.86
N VAL A 94 -27.11 -30.88 2.71
CA VAL A 94 -28.15 -30.61 3.73
C VAL A 94 -29.49 -31.07 3.16
N PRO A 95 -30.21 -31.99 3.85
CA PRO A 95 -31.53 -32.40 3.44
C PRO A 95 -32.49 -31.22 3.28
N GLY A 96 -33.27 -31.21 2.22
CA GLY A 96 -34.20 -30.11 1.91
C GLY A 96 -33.62 -28.97 1.06
N PHE A 97 -32.32 -28.96 0.81
CA PHE A 97 -31.67 -27.98 -0.05
C PHE A 97 -31.01 -28.65 -1.26
N LYS A 98 -31.18 -28.06 -2.45
CA LYS A 98 -30.50 -28.52 -3.67
C LYS A 98 -29.00 -28.26 -3.62
N LYS A 99 -28.61 -27.12 -3.04
CA LYS A 99 -27.20 -26.74 -2.85
C LYS A 99 -27.04 -26.03 -1.52
N SER A 100 -25.98 -26.37 -0.80
CA SER A 100 -25.60 -25.70 0.44
C SER A 100 -24.09 -25.52 0.42
N ARG A 101 -23.61 -24.31 0.66
CA ARG A 101 -22.16 -23.99 0.66
C ARG A 101 -21.86 -22.97 1.74
N VAL A 102 -20.88 -23.27 2.56
CA VAL A 102 -20.26 -22.29 3.47
C VAL A 102 -18.95 -21.80 2.88
N TYR A 103 -18.56 -20.57 3.15
CA TYR A 103 -17.28 -20.07 2.71
C TYR A 103 -16.71 -19.01 3.66
N ILE A 104 -15.38 -18.90 3.65
CA ILE A 104 -14.64 -17.80 4.23
C ILE A 104 -13.90 -17.09 3.10
N SER A 105 -13.90 -15.78 3.13
CA SER A 105 -13.17 -14.96 2.17
C SER A 105 -12.33 -13.91 2.89
N GLY A 106 -11.15 -13.66 2.36
CA GLY A 106 -10.27 -12.57 2.78
C GLY A 106 -9.97 -11.63 1.62
N GLN A 107 -9.98 -10.33 1.89
CA GLN A 107 -9.68 -9.31 0.89
C GLN A 107 -8.45 -8.51 1.31
N ASN A 108 -7.59 -8.20 0.35
CA ASN A 108 -6.37 -7.39 0.50
C ASN A 108 -5.44 -7.91 1.61
N LEU A 109 -5.34 -9.23 1.78
CA LEU A 109 -4.61 -9.84 2.90
C LEU A 109 -3.10 -9.67 2.81
N LEU A 110 -2.55 -9.66 1.60
CA LEU A 110 -1.12 -9.59 1.36
C LEU A 110 -0.83 -8.59 0.23
N THR A 111 0.13 -7.70 0.47
CA THR A 111 0.75 -6.86 -0.57
C THR A 111 2.25 -7.07 -0.49
N ILE A 112 2.87 -7.39 -1.60
CA ILE A 112 4.31 -7.55 -1.77
C ILE A 112 4.79 -6.33 -2.57
N THR A 113 5.63 -5.49 -1.97
CA THR A 113 6.17 -4.27 -2.57
C THR A 113 7.44 -3.83 -1.85
N ASN A 114 8.28 -3.07 -2.51
CA ASN A 114 9.42 -2.35 -1.91
C ASN A 114 9.09 -0.87 -1.64
N TYR A 115 7.92 -0.41 -2.04
CA TYR A 115 7.49 0.97 -1.82
C TYR A 115 7.44 1.30 -0.33
N SER A 116 8.00 2.43 0.08
CA SER A 116 8.10 2.83 1.48
C SER A 116 6.84 3.50 2.04
N GLY A 117 5.95 4.00 1.16
CA GLY A 117 4.68 4.61 1.55
C GLY A 117 3.63 3.62 2.04
N PHE A 118 2.45 4.14 2.40
CA PHE A 118 1.40 3.33 3.01
C PHE A 118 0.78 2.31 2.07
N ASP A 119 0.62 2.66 0.80
CA ASP A 119 0.02 1.79 -0.21
C ASP A 119 0.60 2.10 -1.60
N PRO A 120 1.19 1.11 -2.30
CA PRO A 120 1.75 1.32 -3.63
C PRO A 120 0.68 1.54 -4.70
N GLU A 121 -0.58 1.18 -4.44
CA GLU A 121 -1.70 1.45 -5.34
C GLU A 121 -2.14 2.91 -5.23
N VAL A 122 -1.24 3.81 -5.62
CA VAL A 122 -1.50 5.24 -5.64
C VAL A 122 -2.41 5.55 -6.82
N ALA A 123 -3.70 5.56 -6.56
CA ALA A 123 -4.64 6.11 -7.53
C ALA A 123 -4.57 7.63 -7.48
N ALA A 124 -4.75 8.29 -8.60
CA ALA A 124 -4.88 9.74 -8.66
C ALA A 124 -5.84 10.23 -7.58
N GLY A 125 -5.32 11.04 -6.70
CA GLY A 125 -5.99 11.42 -5.49
C GLY A 125 -7.01 12.49 -5.65
N GLY A 126 -8.24 12.15 -5.40
CA GLY A 126 -9.29 13.14 -5.33
C GLY A 126 -9.63 13.76 -6.68
N ASN A 127 -10.25 14.91 -6.68
CA ASN A 127 -10.84 15.58 -7.85
C ASN A 127 -9.85 16.16 -8.86
N VAL A 128 -8.57 15.79 -8.81
CA VAL A 128 -7.53 16.38 -9.69
C VAL A 128 -7.03 15.31 -10.63
N ILE A 129 -7.44 15.40 -11.88
CA ILE A 129 -7.07 14.49 -12.98
C ILE A 129 -5.53 14.51 -13.25
N ASN A 130 -4.80 15.47 -12.67
CA ASN A 130 -3.40 15.73 -12.98
C ASN A 130 -2.41 15.15 -11.93
N ASP A 131 -2.87 14.49 -10.88
CA ASP A 131 -2.01 14.01 -9.78
C ASP A 131 -1.71 12.50 -9.88
N PHE A 132 -1.68 11.97 -11.10
CA PHE A 132 -1.24 10.60 -11.33
C PHE A 132 0.22 10.43 -10.92
N GLY A 133 0.49 9.39 -10.12
CA GLY A 133 1.85 9.07 -9.69
C GLY A 133 2.36 9.91 -8.51
N ILE A 134 1.50 10.66 -7.82
CA ILE A 134 1.85 11.34 -6.57
C ILE A 134 1.10 10.72 -5.40
N ASP A 135 1.84 10.27 -4.40
CA ASP A 135 1.28 9.81 -3.12
C ASP A 135 1.18 10.97 -2.13
N TYR A 136 -0.03 11.32 -1.72
CA TYR A 136 -0.31 12.32 -0.68
C TYR A 136 -0.65 11.69 0.68
N ALA A 137 -0.03 10.57 1.04
CA ALA A 137 -0.29 9.81 2.27
C ALA A 137 -1.72 9.26 2.36
N ARG A 138 -2.18 8.60 1.32
CA ARG A 138 -3.50 7.97 1.31
C ARG A 138 -3.58 6.82 2.28
N ASN A 139 -4.75 6.67 2.87
CA ASN A 139 -5.04 5.52 3.69
C ASN A 139 -4.92 4.23 2.87
N PRO A 140 -4.18 3.23 3.36
CA PRO A 140 -4.07 1.95 2.69
C PRO A 140 -5.42 1.25 2.62
N VAL A 141 -5.58 0.37 1.64
CA VAL A 141 -6.76 -0.49 1.54
C VAL A 141 -6.87 -1.39 2.76
N THR A 142 -8.07 -1.55 3.27
CA THR A 142 -8.33 -2.34 4.48
C THR A 142 -8.30 -3.85 4.17
N LYS A 143 -7.79 -4.62 5.12
CA LYS A 143 -7.93 -6.09 5.13
C LYS A 143 -9.32 -6.43 5.65
N THR A 144 -10.06 -7.26 4.91
CA THR A 144 -11.44 -7.62 5.25
C THR A 144 -11.59 -9.13 5.28
N PHE A 145 -12.29 -9.63 6.26
CA PHE A 145 -12.68 -11.03 6.37
C PHE A 145 -14.19 -11.16 6.30
N LEU A 146 -14.66 -12.08 5.48
CA LEU A 146 -16.06 -12.36 5.25
C LEU A 146 -16.36 -13.83 5.51
N PHE A 147 -17.47 -14.09 6.14
CA PHE A 147 -18.01 -15.43 6.31
C PHE A 147 -19.39 -15.50 5.66
N GLY A 148 -19.65 -16.53 4.87
CA GLY A 148 -20.90 -16.60 4.14
C GLY A 148 -21.48 -18.02 4.04
N LEU A 149 -22.81 -18.05 3.89
CA LEU A 149 -23.60 -19.26 3.69
C LEU A 149 -24.51 -19.06 2.48
N ASN A 150 -24.42 -19.96 1.51
CA ASN A 150 -25.30 -20.01 0.36
C ASN A 150 -26.21 -21.24 0.45
N LEU A 151 -27.52 -21.03 0.40
CA LEU A 151 -28.54 -22.10 0.39
C LEU A 151 -29.43 -21.92 -0.84
N THR A 152 -29.68 -23.01 -1.55
CA THR A 152 -30.62 -23.07 -2.70
C THR A 152 -31.67 -24.14 -2.41
N LEU A 153 -32.95 -23.77 -2.43
CA LEU A 153 -34.10 -24.63 -2.31
C LEU A 153 -34.39 -25.42 -3.61
#